data_8af3a0f9445a95f7f76cdb13c61f06b8
#
_entry.id   8af3a0f9445a95f7f76cdb13c61f06b8
#
_cell.length_a   1.000
_cell.length_b   1.000
_cell.length_c   1.000
_cell.angle_alpha   90.00
_cell.angle_beta   90.00
_cell.angle_gamma   90.00
#
_symmetry.space_group_name_H-M   'P 1'
#
loop_
_entity.id
_entity.type
_entity.pdbx_description
1 polymer ?
#
loop_
_entity_poly.entity_id
_entity_poly.type
_entity_poly.pdbx_seq_one_letter_code
_entity_poly.pdbx_strand_id
1 'polypeptide(L)'
;MEQATGLRARERVVVHADSTAARWISALAVLSLSCWVLLLHKDLAWSTTILSTVVLIARGIFLGRPVTAGHATAAMVVCIAGIAAVFLAFDMPGDVLLVTSAVLLMRPAPAHPNPADLPRVFALVNETAGDPLAPFAMQASKCYHFSGDGTAAIAYRTRLGFAVVSGDPIGDEARYAALVADFAAMCHTRGWRIAVLGCSERRLNLWANPAVLGRKLTPVPIGRDVIIDVAAFDMVGRKYRNLRQAVQRTTNFGITTEVVDEQSLPDDLLAELTDVILESPSGSRTERGFSMALDGTLEGRYPGVTLIIARDKAGRVQGFHRYATAGGGTEVTLDVPWRRRGAPNGVDERLSVDMIEKAREQGAQRLSLAFAAFPEIFTDKHRTLPRSLVFTAVHLGDPLIALESLYRYLRKFHALGDQRYVMATLTQVVPLLIVLLSLEFAPRRRRLTRASVLRAS
;
A
#
# COMPACT_ATOMS: atom_id res chain seq x y z
N MET A 1 18.40 17.07 -19.65
CA MET A 1 19.51 16.37 -18.97
C MET A 1 18.96 15.02 -18.56
N GLU A 2 19.31 14.00 -19.32
CA GLU A 2 18.81 12.63 -19.23
C GLU A 2 19.33 12.01 -17.93
N GLN A 3 18.49 11.92 -16.91
CA GLN A 3 18.84 11.13 -15.74
C GLN A 3 18.97 9.69 -16.23
N ALA A 4 20.18 9.18 -16.18
CA ALA A 4 20.51 7.80 -16.44
C ALA A 4 19.75 6.91 -15.45
N THR A 5 18.47 6.68 -15.75
CA THR A 5 17.71 5.60 -15.12
C THR A 5 18.42 4.32 -15.56
N GLY A 6 19.03 3.61 -14.60
CA GLY A 6 19.64 2.30 -14.83
C GLY A 6 18.59 1.26 -15.24
N LEU A 7 17.94 1.51 -16.37
CA LEU A 7 17.01 0.56 -16.98
C LEU A 7 17.84 -0.66 -17.39
N ARG A 8 17.57 -1.79 -16.77
CA ARG A 8 18.13 -3.07 -17.21
C ARG A 8 17.83 -3.24 -18.69
N ALA A 9 18.74 -3.79 -19.46
CA ALA A 9 18.59 -3.98 -20.93
C ALA A 9 17.23 -4.64 -21.29
N ARG A 10 16.69 -5.48 -20.40
CA ARG A 10 15.38 -6.14 -20.52
C ARG A 10 14.16 -5.21 -20.42
N GLU A 11 14.32 -4.00 -19.88
CA GLU A 11 13.24 -3.02 -19.66
C GLU A 11 13.19 -1.96 -20.77
N ARG A 12 14.12 -2.04 -21.73
CA ARG A 12 14.13 -1.13 -22.89
C ARG A 12 12.85 -1.30 -23.69
N VAL A 13 12.11 -0.22 -23.92
CA VAL A 13 10.89 -0.21 -24.73
C VAL A 13 11.27 -0.42 -26.19
N VAL A 14 10.69 -1.44 -26.83
CA VAL A 14 10.89 -1.78 -28.23
C VAL A 14 9.79 -1.17 -29.10
N VAL A 15 8.53 -1.27 -28.65
CA VAL A 15 7.36 -0.74 -29.35
C VAL A 15 6.40 -0.12 -28.36
N HIS A 16 5.90 1.07 -28.71
CA HIS A 16 4.80 1.72 -28.00
C HIS A 16 3.73 2.13 -29.00
N ALA A 17 2.62 1.40 -29.03
CA ALA A 17 1.53 1.60 -29.98
C ALA A 17 0.35 2.32 -29.29
N ASP A 18 0.52 3.61 -29.01
CA ASP A 18 -0.50 4.45 -28.35
C ASP A 18 -1.20 5.42 -29.30
N SER A 19 -1.13 5.18 -30.61
CA SER A 19 -1.81 6.02 -31.59
C SER A 19 -3.28 5.64 -31.75
N THR A 20 -4.12 6.63 -32.06
CA THR A 20 -5.54 6.40 -32.39
C THR A 20 -5.70 5.41 -33.57
N ALA A 21 -4.80 5.50 -34.54
CA ALA A 21 -4.77 4.56 -35.66
C ALA A 21 -4.52 3.11 -35.22
N ALA A 22 -3.55 2.87 -34.33
CA ALA A 22 -3.25 1.52 -33.82
C ALA A 22 -4.46 0.93 -33.05
N ARG A 23 -5.19 1.77 -32.31
CA ARG A 23 -6.41 1.35 -31.61
C ARG A 23 -7.52 0.96 -32.57
N TRP A 24 -7.74 1.74 -33.64
CA TRP A 24 -8.74 1.40 -34.66
C TRP A 24 -8.36 0.15 -35.46
N ILE A 25 -7.09 0.00 -35.85
CA ILE A 25 -6.60 -1.19 -36.55
C ILE A 25 -6.80 -2.45 -35.69
N SER A 26 -6.46 -2.37 -34.39
CA SER A 26 -6.65 -3.50 -33.48
C SER A 26 -8.14 -3.83 -33.25
N ALA A 27 -9.03 -2.84 -33.18
CA ALA A 27 -10.47 -3.04 -33.10
C ALA A 27 -11.03 -3.72 -34.35
N LEU A 28 -10.62 -3.25 -35.54
CA LEU A 28 -11.01 -3.85 -36.81
C LEU A 28 -10.48 -5.28 -36.97
N ALA A 29 -9.26 -5.55 -36.55
CA ALA A 29 -8.67 -6.88 -36.54
C ALA A 29 -9.48 -7.85 -35.68
N VAL A 30 -9.86 -7.45 -34.45
CA VAL A 30 -10.70 -8.24 -33.55
C VAL A 30 -12.08 -8.49 -34.19
N LEU A 31 -12.70 -7.45 -34.74
CA LEU A 31 -14.03 -7.57 -35.37
C LEU A 31 -14.00 -8.51 -36.57
N SER A 32 -13.03 -8.32 -37.47
CA SER A 32 -12.88 -9.16 -38.69
C SER A 32 -12.63 -10.62 -38.33
N LEU A 33 -11.77 -10.86 -37.33
CA LEU A 33 -11.46 -12.21 -36.89
C LEU A 33 -12.62 -12.86 -36.14
N SER A 34 -13.39 -12.11 -35.35
CA SER A 34 -14.61 -12.61 -34.72
C SER A 34 -15.64 -13.00 -35.75
N CYS A 35 -15.81 -12.20 -36.81
CA CYS A 35 -16.71 -12.50 -37.92
C CYS A 35 -16.26 -13.77 -38.69
N TRP A 36 -14.95 -13.89 -38.92
CA TRP A 36 -14.36 -15.07 -39.57
C TRP A 36 -14.60 -16.36 -38.76
N VAL A 37 -14.37 -16.31 -37.45
CA VAL A 37 -14.63 -17.43 -36.52
C VAL A 37 -16.10 -17.85 -36.53
N LEU A 38 -17.03 -16.88 -36.55
CA LEU A 38 -18.48 -17.16 -36.57
C LEU A 38 -18.94 -17.76 -37.90
N LEU A 39 -18.31 -17.39 -39.02
CA LEU A 39 -18.75 -17.81 -40.37
C LEU A 39 -18.15 -19.16 -40.84
N LEU A 40 -16.93 -19.49 -40.39
CA LEU A 40 -16.15 -20.59 -41.00
C LEU A 40 -16.01 -21.87 -40.16
N HIS A 41 -16.38 -21.89 -38.94
CA HIS A 41 -16.58 -23.00 -37.98
C HIS A 41 -15.90 -24.38 -38.19
N LYS A 42 -14.83 -24.48 -38.96
CA LYS A 42 -14.24 -25.79 -39.28
C LYS A 42 -13.29 -26.33 -38.20
N ASP A 43 -12.69 -25.44 -37.41
CA ASP A 43 -11.84 -25.80 -36.27
C ASP A 43 -12.04 -24.79 -35.14
N LEU A 44 -12.89 -25.16 -34.18
CA LEU A 44 -13.29 -24.26 -33.10
C LEU A 44 -12.12 -24.00 -32.14
N ALA A 45 -11.28 -25.00 -31.90
CA ALA A 45 -10.15 -24.86 -30.96
C ALA A 45 -9.12 -23.85 -31.49
N TRP A 46 -8.67 -24.04 -32.73
CA TRP A 46 -7.71 -23.15 -33.40
C TRP A 46 -8.27 -21.74 -33.57
N SER A 47 -9.55 -21.62 -33.98
CA SER A 47 -10.20 -20.33 -34.11
C SER A 47 -10.30 -19.54 -32.79
N THR A 48 -10.60 -20.21 -31.69
CA THR A 48 -10.65 -19.59 -30.37
C THR A 48 -9.26 -19.18 -29.86
N THR A 49 -8.22 -19.96 -30.19
CA THR A 49 -6.81 -19.64 -29.85
C THR A 49 -6.36 -18.36 -30.54
N ILE A 50 -6.57 -18.25 -31.86
CA ILE A 50 -6.22 -17.06 -32.63
C ILE A 50 -7.01 -15.85 -32.12
N LEU A 51 -8.34 -15.98 -31.95
CA LEU A 51 -9.18 -14.90 -31.46
C LEU A 51 -8.72 -14.41 -30.08
N SER A 52 -8.47 -15.33 -29.17
CA SER A 52 -7.99 -15.00 -27.82
C SER A 52 -6.65 -14.26 -27.85
N THR A 53 -5.70 -14.71 -28.68
CA THR A 53 -4.40 -14.10 -28.89
C THR A 53 -4.54 -12.66 -29.38
N VAL A 54 -5.35 -12.44 -30.44
CA VAL A 54 -5.55 -11.10 -31.02
C VAL A 54 -6.30 -10.17 -30.05
N VAL A 55 -7.31 -10.66 -29.34
CA VAL A 55 -8.03 -9.88 -28.33
C VAL A 55 -7.09 -9.43 -27.19
N LEU A 56 -6.20 -10.30 -26.72
CA LEU A 56 -5.24 -9.96 -25.69
C LEU A 56 -4.24 -8.88 -26.16
N ILE A 57 -3.72 -8.98 -27.37
CA ILE A 57 -2.83 -7.99 -27.98
C ILE A 57 -3.57 -6.66 -28.18
N ALA A 58 -4.75 -6.69 -28.78
CA ALA A 58 -5.57 -5.50 -28.98
C ALA A 58 -5.89 -4.79 -27.66
N ARG A 59 -6.25 -5.54 -26.61
CA ARG A 59 -6.45 -4.98 -25.27
C ARG A 59 -5.19 -4.32 -24.74
N GLY A 60 -4.01 -4.91 -24.96
CA GLY A 60 -2.74 -4.31 -24.58
C GLY A 60 -2.50 -2.95 -25.25
N ILE A 61 -2.76 -2.89 -26.58
CA ILE A 61 -2.67 -1.66 -27.38
C ILE A 61 -3.69 -0.60 -26.88
N PHE A 62 -4.94 -0.99 -26.65
CA PHE A 62 -5.96 -0.10 -26.09
C PHE A 62 -5.58 0.49 -24.73
N LEU A 63 -4.82 -0.25 -23.92
CA LEU A 63 -4.33 0.19 -22.64
C LEU A 63 -3.02 0.99 -22.73
N GLY A 64 -2.49 1.21 -23.94
CA GLY A 64 -1.22 1.94 -24.18
C GLY A 64 -0.01 1.22 -23.58
N ARG A 65 -0.01 -0.11 -23.50
CA ARG A 65 1.08 -0.88 -22.88
C ARG A 65 2.31 -0.91 -23.80
N PRO A 66 3.49 -0.51 -23.30
CA PRO A 66 4.72 -0.64 -24.06
C PRO A 66 5.18 -2.10 -24.10
N VAL A 67 5.69 -2.53 -25.25
CA VAL A 67 6.39 -3.80 -25.39
C VAL A 67 7.86 -3.58 -25.04
N THR A 68 8.33 -4.23 -23.98
CA THR A 68 9.74 -4.20 -23.58
C THR A 68 10.53 -5.32 -24.24
N ALA A 69 11.86 -5.15 -24.36
CA ALA A 69 12.75 -6.16 -24.93
C ALA A 69 12.60 -7.53 -24.20
N GLY A 70 12.47 -7.52 -22.88
CA GLY A 70 12.26 -8.74 -22.09
C GLY A 70 10.91 -9.41 -22.38
N HIS A 71 9.84 -8.62 -22.58
CA HIS A 71 8.54 -9.17 -22.93
C HIS A 71 8.54 -9.74 -24.35
N ALA A 72 9.17 -9.04 -25.31
CA ALA A 72 9.28 -9.48 -26.71
C ALA A 72 10.08 -10.78 -26.80
N THR A 73 11.22 -10.90 -26.14
CA THR A 73 12.03 -12.12 -26.16
C THR A 73 11.35 -13.29 -25.49
N ALA A 74 10.71 -13.09 -24.31
CA ALA A 74 9.97 -14.15 -23.63
C ALA A 74 8.76 -14.60 -24.45
N ALA A 75 7.99 -13.68 -25.03
CA ALA A 75 6.85 -13.99 -25.87
C ALA A 75 7.28 -14.73 -27.13
N MET A 76 8.38 -14.33 -27.77
CA MET A 76 8.91 -15.00 -28.97
C MET A 76 9.33 -16.46 -28.67
N VAL A 77 10.05 -16.70 -27.60
CA VAL A 77 10.44 -18.06 -27.19
C VAL A 77 9.23 -18.95 -26.95
N VAL A 78 8.23 -18.46 -26.22
CA VAL A 78 6.99 -19.21 -25.94
C VAL A 78 6.16 -19.40 -27.20
N CYS A 79 6.11 -18.41 -28.10
CA CYS A 79 5.42 -18.52 -29.38
C CYS A 79 6.05 -19.62 -30.26
N ILE A 80 7.39 -19.63 -30.39
CA ILE A 80 8.11 -20.66 -31.16
C ILE A 80 7.85 -22.05 -30.55
N ALA A 81 7.89 -22.18 -29.22
CA ALA A 81 7.57 -23.43 -28.56
C ALA A 81 6.12 -23.88 -28.81
N GLY A 82 5.17 -22.93 -28.82
CA GLY A 82 3.77 -23.22 -29.14
C GLY A 82 3.59 -23.71 -30.58
N ILE A 83 4.21 -23.04 -31.55
CA ILE A 83 4.21 -23.45 -32.95
C ILE A 83 4.82 -24.84 -33.09
N ALA A 84 5.97 -25.10 -32.49
CA ALA A 84 6.61 -26.41 -32.51
C ALA A 84 5.73 -27.51 -31.92
N ALA A 85 5.02 -27.24 -30.82
CA ALA A 85 4.10 -28.18 -30.19
C ALA A 85 2.93 -28.56 -31.16
N VAL A 86 2.35 -27.58 -31.83
CA VAL A 86 1.31 -27.83 -32.84
C VAL A 86 1.84 -28.70 -33.99
N PHE A 87 3.06 -28.42 -34.51
CA PHE A 87 3.68 -29.23 -35.55
C PHE A 87 4.00 -30.68 -35.10
N LEU A 88 4.18 -30.91 -33.81
CA LEU A 88 4.41 -32.22 -33.21
C LEU A 88 3.09 -32.90 -32.78
N ALA A 89 1.95 -32.40 -33.23
CA ALA A 89 0.60 -32.89 -32.91
C ALA A 89 0.23 -32.81 -31.41
N PHE A 90 0.84 -31.84 -30.69
CA PHE A 90 0.43 -31.47 -29.35
C PHE A 90 -0.46 -30.23 -29.38
N ASP A 91 -1.67 -30.33 -29.97
CA ASP A 91 -2.53 -29.18 -30.27
C ASP A 91 -2.92 -28.39 -29.03
N MET A 92 -3.45 -29.02 -28.00
CA MET A 92 -3.86 -28.34 -26.75
C MET A 92 -2.69 -27.60 -26.01
N PRO A 93 -1.52 -28.23 -25.80
CA PRO A 93 -0.35 -27.53 -25.27
C PRO A 93 0.12 -26.38 -26.18
N GLY A 94 0.08 -26.59 -27.51
CA GLY A 94 0.47 -25.57 -28.49
C GLY A 94 -0.43 -24.34 -28.41
N ASP A 95 -1.72 -24.51 -28.36
CA ASP A 95 -2.72 -23.46 -28.23
C ASP A 95 -2.54 -22.65 -26.94
N VAL A 96 -2.35 -23.31 -25.81
CA VAL A 96 -2.07 -22.67 -24.51
C VAL A 96 -0.79 -21.83 -24.57
N LEU A 97 0.27 -22.35 -25.20
CA LEU A 97 1.53 -21.61 -25.35
C LEU A 97 1.36 -20.36 -26.24
N LEU A 98 0.61 -20.45 -27.34
CA LEU A 98 0.34 -19.32 -28.21
C LEU A 98 -0.42 -18.21 -27.50
N VAL A 99 -1.49 -18.53 -26.76
CA VAL A 99 -2.22 -17.55 -25.94
C VAL A 99 -1.32 -16.98 -24.85
N THR A 100 -0.49 -17.82 -24.22
CA THR A 100 0.46 -17.37 -23.19
C THR A 100 1.48 -16.40 -23.75
N SER A 101 1.92 -16.57 -25.01
CA SER A 101 2.84 -15.63 -25.65
C SER A 101 2.26 -14.22 -25.76
N ALA A 102 0.96 -14.08 -26.11
CA ALA A 102 0.28 -12.79 -26.14
C ALA A 102 0.14 -12.16 -24.76
N VAL A 103 -0.13 -12.96 -23.72
CA VAL A 103 -0.16 -12.48 -22.33
C VAL A 103 1.20 -11.95 -21.90
N LEU A 104 2.28 -12.64 -22.23
CA LEU A 104 3.67 -12.23 -21.92
C LEU A 104 4.03 -10.95 -22.68
N LEU A 105 3.69 -10.86 -23.97
CA LEU A 105 3.97 -9.69 -24.80
C LEU A 105 3.32 -8.43 -24.24
N MET A 106 2.06 -8.53 -23.82
CA MET A 106 1.23 -7.42 -23.33
C MET A 106 1.20 -7.31 -21.81
N ARG A 107 2.12 -7.97 -21.10
CA ARG A 107 2.23 -7.88 -19.65
C ARG A 107 2.64 -6.45 -19.25
N PRO A 108 2.00 -5.83 -18.22
CA PRO A 108 2.45 -4.55 -17.72
C PRO A 108 3.86 -4.66 -17.13
N ALA A 109 4.77 -3.78 -17.55
CA ALA A 109 6.10 -3.69 -16.95
C ALA A 109 5.96 -3.18 -15.50
N PRO A 110 6.51 -3.87 -14.49
CA PRO A 110 6.48 -3.39 -13.11
C PRO A 110 7.54 -2.31 -12.90
N ALA A 111 7.28 -1.39 -11.94
CA ALA A 111 8.34 -0.58 -11.35
C ALA A 111 9.06 -1.38 -10.26
N HIS A 112 10.34 -1.10 -10.08
CA HIS A 112 11.17 -1.74 -9.06
C HIS A 112 11.60 -0.71 -8.02
N PRO A 113 11.45 -1.00 -6.71
CA PRO A 113 11.92 -0.13 -5.65
C PRO A 113 13.46 -0.04 -5.69
N ASN A 114 13.97 1.15 -5.38
CA ASN A 114 15.40 1.40 -5.25
C ASN A 114 15.71 1.77 -3.80
N PRO A 115 16.41 0.91 -3.03
CA PRO A 115 16.75 1.19 -1.63
C PRO A 115 17.61 2.44 -1.44
N ALA A 116 18.37 2.85 -2.47
CA ALA A 116 19.20 4.06 -2.41
C ALA A 116 18.40 5.36 -2.33
N ASP A 117 17.09 5.34 -2.60
CA ASP A 117 16.22 6.50 -2.50
C ASP A 117 15.82 6.83 -1.05
N LEU A 118 15.99 5.89 -0.10
CA LEU A 118 15.50 6.04 1.28
C LEU A 118 15.99 7.30 2.00
N PRO A 119 17.28 7.68 1.96
CA PRO A 119 17.74 8.91 2.63
C PRO A 119 17.05 10.17 2.08
N ARG A 120 16.85 10.22 0.76
CA ARG A 120 16.17 11.35 0.10
C ARG A 120 14.68 11.39 0.48
N VAL A 121 14.04 10.24 0.51
CA VAL A 121 12.62 10.13 0.92
C VAL A 121 12.46 10.53 2.38
N PHE A 122 13.37 10.12 3.26
CA PHE A 122 13.36 10.54 4.66
C PHE A 122 13.47 12.06 4.82
N ALA A 123 14.37 12.71 4.06
CA ALA A 123 14.47 14.17 4.06
C ALA A 123 13.12 14.83 3.68
N LEU A 124 12.46 14.34 2.60
CA LEU A 124 11.15 14.85 2.19
C LEU A 124 10.05 14.57 3.21
N VAL A 125 10.08 13.42 3.88
CA VAL A 125 9.14 13.10 4.98
C VAL A 125 9.33 14.10 6.14
N ASN A 126 10.55 14.46 6.47
CA ASN A 126 10.83 15.46 7.51
C ASN A 126 10.37 16.87 7.14
N GLU A 127 10.29 17.21 5.86
CA GLU A 127 9.72 18.48 5.38
C GLU A 127 8.19 18.45 5.31
N THR A 128 7.58 17.25 5.33
CA THR A 128 6.13 17.08 5.20
C THR A 128 5.43 17.24 6.54
N ALA A 129 4.73 18.37 6.71
CA ALA A 129 3.89 18.60 7.88
C ALA A 129 2.42 18.30 7.58
N GLY A 130 1.67 17.89 8.61
CA GLY A 130 0.22 17.76 8.52
C GLY A 130 -0.31 16.55 7.77
N ASP A 131 0.54 15.58 7.43
CA ASP A 131 0.09 14.29 6.90
C ASP A 131 0.57 13.13 7.78
N PRO A 132 -0.32 12.49 8.55
CA PRO A 132 0.03 11.37 9.41
C PRO A 132 0.44 10.12 8.63
N LEU A 133 0.20 10.04 7.32
CA LEU A 133 0.65 8.92 6.50
C LEU A 133 2.03 9.14 5.87
N ALA A 134 2.59 10.36 5.96
CA ALA A 134 3.87 10.69 5.35
C ALA A 134 5.02 9.72 5.74
N PRO A 135 5.17 9.27 7.00
CA PRO A 135 6.24 8.34 7.36
C PRO A 135 6.16 7.02 6.60
N PHE A 136 4.97 6.57 6.25
CA PHE A 136 4.78 5.31 5.53
C PHE A 136 5.27 5.37 4.07
N ALA A 137 5.56 6.57 3.54
CA ALA A 137 6.24 6.68 2.24
C ALA A 137 7.59 5.95 2.23
N MET A 138 8.29 5.85 3.35
CA MET A 138 9.61 5.20 3.47
C MET A 138 9.59 3.68 3.24
N GLN A 139 8.42 3.02 3.24
CA GLN A 139 8.33 1.57 3.12
C GLN A 139 9.14 1.01 1.94
N ALA A 140 10.02 0.04 2.18
CA ALA A 140 11.01 -0.48 1.23
C ALA A 140 10.41 -1.08 -0.07
N SER A 141 9.13 -1.42 -0.07
CA SER A 141 8.46 -1.98 -1.27
C SER A 141 7.93 -0.91 -2.23
N LYS A 142 8.06 0.38 -1.89
CA LYS A 142 7.59 1.50 -2.70
C LYS A 142 8.63 1.97 -3.70
N CYS A 143 8.13 2.45 -4.83
CA CYS A 143 8.88 3.18 -5.83
C CYS A 143 8.56 4.67 -5.67
N TYR A 144 9.45 5.52 -6.15
CA TYR A 144 9.29 6.97 -6.02
C TYR A 144 9.34 7.63 -7.38
N HIS A 145 8.52 8.66 -7.54
CA HIS A 145 8.61 9.61 -8.64
C HIS A 145 8.91 10.97 -8.03
N PHE A 146 10.09 11.51 -8.28
CA PHE A 146 10.53 12.78 -7.72
C PHE A 146 10.21 13.94 -8.68
N SER A 147 9.96 15.12 -8.11
CA SER A 147 9.93 16.36 -8.88
C SER A 147 11.29 16.63 -9.56
N GLY A 148 11.31 17.42 -10.64
CA GLY A 148 12.54 17.70 -11.39
C GLY A 148 13.65 18.32 -10.55
N ASP A 149 13.32 19.10 -9.53
CA ASP A 149 14.23 19.70 -8.56
C ASP A 149 14.50 18.79 -7.33
N GLY A 150 13.71 17.74 -7.20
CA GLY A 150 13.87 16.76 -6.13
C GLY A 150 13.31 17.13 -4.78
N THR A 151 12.55 18.21 -4.68
CA THR A 151 11.99 18.74 -3.44
C THR A 151 10.64 18.11 -3.07
N ALA A 152 10.06 17.30 -3.96
CA ALA A 152 8.83 16.55 -3.68
C ALA A 152 8.86 15.16 -4.33
N ALA A 153 8.07 14.23 -3.82
CA ALA A 153 7.94 12.89 -4.38
C ALA A 153 6.54 12.28 -4.21
N ILE A 154 6.19 11.38 -5.13
CA ILE A 154 5.04 10.48 -5.04
C ILE A 154 5.57 9.07 -4.74
N ALA A 155 5.10 8.48 -3.63
CA ALA A 155 5.36 7.08 -3.31
C ALA A 155 4.28 6.18 -3.92
N TYR A 156 4.66 5.18 -4.69
CA TYR A 156 3.71 4.31 -5.38
C TYR A 156 4.22 2.86 -5.51
N ARG A 157 3.34 1.97 -5.90
CA ARG A 157 3.68 0.59 -6.27
C ARG A 157 2.90 0.16 -7.49
N THR A 158 3.55 -0.59 -8.38
CA THR A 158 2.87 -1.11 -9.57
C THR A 158 2.41 -2.55 -9.36
N ARG A 159 1.16 -2.85 -9.75
CA ARG A 159 0.62 -4.22 -9.76
C ARG A 159 -0.49 -4.36 -10.80
N LEU A 160 -0.42 -5.40 -11.62
CA LEU A 160 -1.40 -5.72 -12.67
C LEU A 160 -1.77 -4.51 -13.58
N GLY A 161 -0.78 -3.66 -13.88
CA GLY A 161 -0.96 -2.46 -14.72
C GLY A 161 -1.62 -1.29 -14.01
N PHE A 162 -1.70 -1.30 -12.69
CA PHE A 162 -2.00 -0.12 -11.89
C PHE A 162 -0.73 0.42 -11.25
N ALA A 163 -0.58 1.74 -11.26
CA ALA A 163 0.30 2.47 -10.37
C ALA A 163 -0.55 2.97 -9.19
N VAL A 164 -0.42 2.30 -8.05
CA VAL A 164 -1.15 2.65 -6.83
C VAL A 164 -0.30 3.58 -6.00
N VAL A 165 -0.70 4.83 -5.91
CA VAL A 165 -0.09 5.85 -5.06
C VAL A 165 -0.49 5.58 -3.60
N SER A 166 0.44 5.74 -2.68
CA SER A 166 0.24 5.51 -1.25
C SER A 166 0.23 6.84 -0.50
N GLY A 167 -0.95 7.26 -0.07
CA GLY A 167 -1.14 8.54 0.62
C GLY A 167 -1.03 9.75 -0.30
N ASP A 168 -0.71 10.88 0.29
CA ASP A 168 -0.47 12.13 -0.42
C ASP A 168 1.00 12.20 -0.90
N PRO A 169 1.35 13.11 -1.83
CA PRO A 169 2.75 13.42 -2.12
C PRO A 169 3.48 13.95 -0.87
N ILE A 170 4.79 13.77 -0.82
CA ILE A 170 5.67 14.24 0.26
C ILE A 170 6.61 15.34 -0.21
N GLY A 171 7.07 16.21 0.70
CA GLY A 171 7.97 17.33 0.45
C GLY A 171 7.23 18.65 0.21
N ASP A 172 7.77 19.49 -0.66
CA ASP A 172 7.24 20.83 -0.96
C ASP A 172 5.86 20.79 -1.65
N GLU A 173 4.85 21.29 -0.96
CA GLU A 173 3.47 21.35 -1.45
C GLU A 173 3.31 22.17 -2.74
N ALA A 174 4.13 23.20 -2.95
CA ALA A 174 4.09 24.04 -4.15
C ALA A 174 4.38 23.23 -5.43
N ARG A 175 5.07 22.10 -5.30
CA ARG A 175 5.44 21.21 -6.40
C ARG A 175 4.39 20.13 -6.72
N TYR A 176 3.44 19.88 -5.84
CA TYR A 176 2.54 18.74 -5.98
C TYR A 176 1.74 18.71 -7.28
N ALA A 177 1.22 19.85 -7.74
CA ALA A 177 0.45 19.90 -8.98
C ALA A 177 1.27 19.51 -10.21
N ALA A 178 2.49 20.05 -10.35
CA ALA A 178 3.42 19.72 -11.44
C ALA A 178 3.88 18.27 -11.32
N LEU A 179 4.23 17.81 -10.11
CA LEU A 179 4.64 16.44 -9.83
C LEU A 179 3.56 15.42 -10.22
N VAL A 180 2.28 15.68 -9.93
CA VAL A 180 1.16 14.81 -10.33
C VAL A 180 1.01 14.78 -11.85
N ALA A 181 1.22 15.91 -12.55
CA ALA A 181 1.18 15.95 -14.01
C ALA A 181 2.31 15.12 -14.64
N ASP A 182 3.53 15.26 -14.14
CA ASP A 182 4.69 14.49 -14.60
C ASP A 182 4.53 12.99 -14.31
N PHE A 183 4.01 12.65 -13.13
CA PHE A 183 3.69 11.28 -12.78
C PHE A 183 2.62 10.68 -13.69
N ALA A 184 1.58 11.45 -14.01
CA ALA A 184 0.53 11.01 -14.93
C ALA A 184 1.07 10.76 -16.33
N ALA A 185 1.94 11.64 -16.85
CA ALA A 185 2.62 11.47 -18.14
C ALA A 185 3.49 10.22 -18.15
N MET A 186 4.27 9.98 -17.10
CA MET A 186 5.05 8.74 -16.94
C MET A 186 4.15 7.49 -16.90
N CYS A 187 3.05 7.52 -16.16
CA CYS A 187 2.11 6.40 -16.11
C CYS A 187 1.50 6.11 -17.48
N HIS A 188 1.16 7.16 -18.23
CA HIS A 188 0.63 7.03 -19.58
C HIS A 188 1.62 6.34 -20.52
N THR A 189 2.90 6.77 -20.54
CA THR A 189 3.95 6.16 -21.39
C THR A 189 4.23 4.69 -21.02
N ARG A 190 3.93 4.28 -19.77
CA ARG A 190 4.10 2.91 -19.29
C ARG A 190 2.80 2.07 -19.33
N GLY A 191 1.72 2.65 -19.82
CA GLY A 191 0.40 1.99 -19.88
C GLY A 191 -0.14 1.62 -18.51
N TRP A 192 0.24 2.37 -17.46
CA TRP A 192 -0.27 2.18 -16.10
C TRP A 192 -1.51 3.01 -15.85
N ARG A 193 -2.42 2.45 -15.10
CA ARG A 193 -3.63 3.13 -14.62
C ARG A 193 -3.38 3.64 -13.21
N ILE A 194 -3.65 4.91 -12.99
CA ILE A 194 -3.44 5.54 -11.69
C ILE A 194 -4.60 5.21 -10.77
N ALA A 195 -4.29 4.85 -9.52
CA ALA A 195 -5.18 4.85 -8.39
C ALA A 195 -4.44 5.42 -7.17
N VAL A 196 -5.15 6.12 -6.28
CA VAL A 196 -4.57 6.66 -5.05
C VAL A 196 -5.25 6.00 -3.86
N LEU A 197 -4.49 5.44 -2.94
CA LEU A 197 -4.98 4.81 -1.72
C LEU A 197 -4.57 5.67 -0.51
N GLY A 198 -5.56 6.19 0.22
CA GLY A 198 -5.32 7.02 1.40
C GLY A 198 -5.16 8.52 1.11
N CYS A 199 -5.70 9.02 -0.02
CA CYS A 199 -5.72 10.45 -0.33
C CYS A 199 -6.45 11.24 0.77
N SER A 200 -5.87 12.32 1.27
CA SER A 200 -6.55 13.22 2.20
C SER A 200 -7.60 14.08 1.51
N GLU A 201 -8.59 14.52 2.27
CA GLU A 201 -9.66 15.39 1.76
C GLU A 201 -9.10 16.68 1.14
N ARG A 202 -8.08 17.30 1.77
CA ARG A 202 -7.42 18.52 1.28
C ARG A 202 -6.66 18.33 -0.04
N ARG A 203 -6.34 17.10 -0.45
CA ARG A 203 -5.57 16.77 -1.67
C ARG A 203 -6.42 16.20 -2.79
N LEU A 204 -7.73 16.05 -2.61
CA LEU A 204 -8.63 15.55 -3.65
C LEU A 204 -8.50 16.29 -4.98
N ASN A 205 -8.33 17.62 -4.92
CA ASN A 205 -8.21 18.46 -6.11
C ASN A 205 -6.97 18.16 -6.96
N LEU A 206 -5.88 17.66 -6.38
CA LEU A 206 -4.69 17.25 -7.14
C LEU A 206 -5.01 16.11 -8.12
N TRP A 207 -5.96 15.24 -7.77
CA TRP A 207 -6.36 14.06 -8.53
C TRP A 207 -7.69 14.21 -9.24
N ALA A 208 -8.25 15.43 -9.28
CA ALA A 208 -9.57 15.68 -9.85
C ALA A 208 -9.54 16.07 -11.32
N ASN A 209 -8.39 16.51 -11.88
CA ASN A 209 -8.29 17.05 -13.23
C ASN A 209 -8.14 15.95 -14.30
N PRO A 210 -9.21 15.65 -15.09
CA PRO A 210 -9.15 14.61 -16.11
C PRO A 210 -8.20 14.94 -17.28
N ALA A 211 -7.97 16.23 -17.55
CA ALA A 211 -7.06 16.64 -18.63
C ALA A 211 -5.60 16.29 -18.32
N VAL A 212 -5.21 16.34 -17.04
CA VAL A 212 -3.88 15.94 -16.57
C VAL A 212 -3.75 14.44 -16.47
N LEU A 213 -4.77 13.77 -15.92
CA LEU A 213 -4.72 12.33 -15.62
C LEU A 213 -5.13 11.43 -16.80
N GLY A 214 -5.61 12.02 -17.90
CA GLY A 214 -6.17 11.29 -19.04
C GLY A 214 -7.53 10.60 -18.75
N ARG A 215 -8.02 10.68 -17.49
CA ARG A 215 -9.31 10.09 -17.06
C ARG A 215 -9.79 10.69 -15.75
N LYS A 216 -11.10 10.59 -15.52
CA LYS A 216 -11.71 11.03 -14.26
C LYS A 216 -11.45 10.00 -13.17
N LEU A 217 -10.88 10.41 -12.05
CA LEU A 217 -10.85 9.65 -10.80
C LEU A 217 -11.99 10.12 -9.90
N THR A 218 -12.66 9.17 -9.27
CA THR A 218 -13.77 9.42 -8.35
C THR A 218 -13.31 9.13 -6.93
N PRO A 219 -13.52 10.04 -5.97
CA PRO A 219 -13.21 9.80 -4.57
C PRO A 219 -14.21 8.83 -3.95
N VAL A 220 -13.70 7.77 -3.32
CA VAL A 220 -14.47 6.81 -2.53
C VAL A 220 -13.96 6.85 -1.10
N PRO A 221 -14.78 7.23 -0.11
CA PRO A 221 -14.33 7.31 1.27
C PRO A 221 -14.04 5.92 1.83
N ILE A 222 -12.92 5.78 2.55
CA ILE A 222 -12.47 4.49 3.13
C ILE A 222 -12.35 4.52 4.65
N GLY A 223 -12.34 5.69 5.26
CA GLY A 223 -12.27 5.83 6.71
C GLY A 223 -11.75 7.20 7.14
N ARG A 224 -11.34 7.29 8.40
CA ARG A 224 -10.86 8.53 9.01
C ARG A 224 -9.55 8.35 9.73
N ASP A 225 -8.73 9.36 9.69
CA ASP A 225 -7.54 9.44 10.54
C ASP A 225 -7.96 9.58 12.01
N VAL A 226 -7.11 9.09 12.91
CA VAL A 226 -7.29 9.30 14.35
C VAL A 226 -6.12 10.14 14.86
N ILE A 227 -6.32 11.45 14.88
CA ILE A 227 -5.26 12.43 15.14
C ILE A 227 -5.54 13.11 16.48
N ILE A 228 -4.56 13.06 17.37
CA ILE A 228 -4.56 13.71 18.67
C ILE A 228 -3.73 14.99 18.57
N ASP A 229 -4.31 16.12 18.94
CA ASP A 229 -3.58 17.32 19.25
C ASP A 229 -2.85 17.09 20.57
N VAL A 230 -1.52 17.03 20.51
CA VAL A 230 -0.67 16.65 21.64
C VAL A 230 -0.72 17.70 22.75
N ALA A 231 -0.80 18.99 22.38
CA ALA A 231 -0.87 20.08 23.36
C ALA A 231 -2.23 20.13 24.07
N ALA A 232 -3.32 19.90 23.31
CA ALA A 232 -4.68 19.98 23.83
C ALA A 232 -5.18 18.67 24.47
N PHE A 233 -4.42 17.56 24.34
CA PHE A 233 -4.85 16.28 24.90
C PHE A 233 -4.83 16.29 26.42
N ASP A 234 -6.00 16.10 26.99
CA ASP A 234 -6.21 15.96 28.43
C ASP A 234 -7.28 14.89 28.67
N MET A 235 -7.01 13.98 29.61
CA MET A 235 -7.95 12.90 29.95
C MET A 235 -9.03 13.36 30.97
N VAL A 236 -9.42 14.63 30.97
CA VAL A 236 -10.45 15.18 31.85
C VAL A 236 -11.86 14.95 31.30
N GLY A 237 -12.81 14.80 32.19
CA GLY A 237 -14.23 14.68 31.86
C GLY A 237 -14.72 13.23 31.67
N ARG A 238 -16.06 13.12 31.53
CA ARG A 238 -16.77 11.82 31.49
C ARG A 238 -16.40 10.99 30.24
N LYS A 239 -16.12 11.63 29.12
CA LYS A 239 -15.76 10.97 27.85
C LYS A 239 -14.52 10.10 27.96
N TYR A 240 -13.54 10.49 28.77
CA TYR A 240 -12.28 9.75 28.95
C TYR A 240 -12.28 8.78 30.15
N ARG A 241 -13.42 8.55 30.80
CA ARG A 241 -13.51 7.64 31.96
C ARG A 241 -12.93 6.26 31.67
N ASN A 242 -13.30 5.67 30.54
CA ASN A 242 -12.84 4.32 30.16
C ASN A 242 -11.33 4.29 29.89
N LEU A 243 -10.77 5.36 29.29
CA LEU A 243 -9.34 5.48 29.02
C LEU A 243 -8.56 5.59 30.34
N ARG A 244 -8.99 6.51 31.24
CA ARG A 244 -8.37 6.63 32.58
C ARG A 244 -8.41 5.31 33.36
N GLN A 245 -9.54 4.59 33.32
CA GLN A 245 -9.66 3.30 34.01
C GLN A 245 -8.74 2.24 33.40
N ALA A 246 -8.50 2.26 32.10
CA ALA A 246 -7.56 1.35 31.45
C ALA A 246 -6.12 1.64 31.90
N VAL A 247 -5.70 2.91 31.85
CA VAL A 247 -4.38 3.35 32.35
C VAL A 247 -4.20 3.05 33.82
N GLN A 248 -5.19 3.37 34.68
CA GLN A 248 -5.10 3.11 36.10
C GLN A 248 -4.95 1.62 36.44
N ARG A 249 -5.63 0.75 35.71
CA ARG A 249 -5.46 -0.72 35.89
C ARG A 249 -4.02 -1.14 35.62
N THR A 250 -3.38 -0.65 34.57
CA THR A 250 -1.98 -0.99 34.26
C THR A 250 -1.03 -0.46 35.33
N THR A 251 -1.28 0.72 35.90
CA THR A 251 -0.54 1.24 37.05
C THR A 251 -0.64 0.31 38.26
N ASN A 252 -1.84 -0.21 38.56
CA ASN A 252 -2.07 -1.16 39.67
C ASN A 252 -1.33 -2.50 39.44
N PHE A 253 -1.18 -2.92 38.17
CA PHE A 253 -0.34 -4.07 37.80
C PHE A 253 1.15 -3.77 37.86
N GLY A 254 1.55 -2.49 38.05
CA GLY A 254 2.93 -2.03 38.09
C GLY A 254 3.59 -2.00 36.73
N ILE A 255 2.82 -1.72 35.69
CA ILE A 255 3.37 -1.49 34.34
C ILE A 255 4.08 -0.16 34.30
N THR A 256 5.33 -0.19 33.86
CA THR A 256 6.17 0.97 33.50
C THR A 256 6.40 1.01 32.02
N THR A 257 6.72 2.19 31.48
CA THR A 257 6.99 2.39 30.04
C THR A 257 8.32 3.07 29.83
N GLU A 258 8.99 2.74 28.73
CA GLU A 258 10.22 3.37 28.27
C GLU A 258 10.17 3.60 26.75
N VAL A 259 10.83 4.63 26.25
CA VAL A 259 10.96 4.92 24.81
C VAL A 259 12.40 4.69 24.39
N VAL A 260 12.56 3.93 23.30
CA VAL A 260 13.87 3.59 22.72
C VAL A 260 13.84 3.83 21.21
N ASP A 261 14.99 4.16 20.63
CA ASP A 261 15.16 4.24 19.18
C ASP A 261 15.31 2.82 18.60
N GLU A 262 14.57 2.53 17.51
CA GLU A 262 14.62 1.20 16.87
C GLU A 262 16.01 0.88 16.30
N GLN A 263 16.78 1.90 15.85
CA GLN A 263 18.12 1.71 15.28
C GLN A 263 19.17 1.37 16.34
N SER A 264 18.89 1.64 17.61
CA SER A 264 19.84 1.44 18.72
C SER A 264 19.42 0.35 19.71
N LEU A 265 18.60 -0.61 19.28
CA LEU A 265 18.14 -1.69 20.13
C LEU A 265 19.28 -2.62 20.54
N PRO A 266 19.51 -2.86 21.85
CA PRO A 266 20.42 -3.91 22.32
C PRO A 266 19.92 -5.32 21.94
N ASP A 267 20.82 -6.27 21.73
CA ASP A 267 20.49 -7.63 21.27
C ASP A 267 19.55 -8.38 22.21
N ASP A 268 19.72 -8.22 23.52
CA ASP A 268 18.85 -8.82 24.55
C ASP A 268 17.42 -8.27 24.48
N LEU A 269 17.28 -6.98 24.34
CA LEU A 269 15.97 -6.33 24.16
C LEU A 269 15.34 -6.73 22.81
N LEU A 270 16.13 -6.74 21.75
CA LEU A 270 15.68 -7.19 20.42
C LEU A 270 15.12 -8.62 20.47
N ALA A 271 15.80 -9.53 21.18
CA ALA A 271 15.33 -10.92 21.37
C ALA A 271 14.01 -10.93 22.16
N GLU A 272 13.88 -10.15 23.23
CA GLU A 272 12.67 -10.08 24.04
C GLU A 272 11.47 -9.51 23.28
N LEU A 273 11.67 -8.44 22.48
CA LEU A 273 10.64 -7.85 21.61
C LEU A 273 10.20 -8.82 20.50
N THR A 274 11.14 -9.59 19.96
CA THR A 274 10.83 -10.65 18.99
C THR A 274 9.93 -11.72 19.60
N ASP A 275 10.18 -12.12 20.85
CA ASP A 275 9.31 -13.05 21.56
C ASP A 275 7.89 -12.47 21.77
N VAL A 276 7.75 -11.17 22.04
CA VAL A 276 6.44 -10.50 22.10
C VAL A 276 5.67 -10.65 20.78
N ILE A 277 6.33 -10.42 19.65
CA ILE A 277 5.71 -10.58 18.32
C ILE A 277 5.25 -12.03 18.10
N LEU A 278 6.10 -13.00 18.44
CA LEU A 278 5.81 -14.42 18.25
C LEU A 278 4.66 -14.95 19.13
N GLU A 279 4.51 -14.38 20.33
CA GLU A 279 3.45 -14.73 21.29
C GLU A 279 2.16 -13.92 21.08
N SER A 280 2.17 -12.88 20.25
CA SER A 280 1.03 -11.98 20.10
C SER A 280 -0.21 -12.70 19.56
N PRO A 281 -1.41 -12.41 20.12
CA PRO A 281 -2.67 -12.96 19.63
C PRO A 281 -2.98 -12.53 18.18
N SER A 282 -2.49 -11.38 17.77
CA SER A 282 -2.64 -10.87 16.41
C SER A 282 -2.01 -11.80 15.36
N GLY A 283 -1.23 -12.79 15.82
CA GLY A 283 -0.89 -14.05 15.15
C GLY A 283 -0.25 -13.98 13.78
N SER A 284 -0.17 -12.81 13.20
CA SER A 284 0.44 -12.63 11.89
C SER A 284 1.96 -12.49 12.03
N ARG A 285 2.65 -13.62 11.99
CA ARG A 285 4.11 -13.68 11.83
C ARG A 285 4.58 -13.11 10.48
N THR A 286 3.68 -12.50 9.74
CA THR A 286 3.89 -11.93 8.41
C THR A 286 3.49 -10.47 8.42
N GLU A 287 4.41 -9.62 8.02
CA GLU A 287 4.13 -8.21 7.81
C GLU A 287 3.10 -8.02 6.68
N ARG A 288 2.12 -7.18 6.91
CA ARG A 288 1.06 -6.82 5.96
C ARG A 288 0.93 -5.30 5.91
N GLY A 289 0.21 -4.82 4.92
CA GLY A 289 -0.06 -3.40 4.74
C GLY A 289 0.85 -2.77 3.69
N PHE A 290 0.29 -1.81 2.97
CA PHE A 290 0.99 -1.06 1.93
C PHE A 290 0.94 0.44 2.19
N SER A 291 -0.27 0.97 2.49
CA SER A 291 -0.47 2.42 2.59
C SER A 291 -0.14 2.97 3.97
N MET A 292 -0.38 2.19 5.01
CA MET A 292 -0.39 2.64 6.41
C MET A 292 0.44 1.76 7.33
N ALA A 293 1.55 1.22 6.85
CA ALA A 293 2.50 0.48 7.65
C ALA A 293 3.90 0.55 7.05
N LEU A 294 4.91 0.58 7.90
CA LEU A 294 6.28 0.29 7.54
C LEU A 294 6.48 -1.23 7.53
N ASP A 295 7.50 -1.70 6.82
CA ASP A 295 8.00 -3.07 6.93
C ASP A 295 9.28 -3.09 7.77
N GLY A 296 9.86 -4.29 7.96
CA GLY A 296 11.11 -4.44 8.69
C GLY A 296 11.00 -4.07 10.16
N THR A 297 9.92 -4.48 10.84
CA THR A 297 9.75 -4.31 12.29
C THR A 297 10.95 -4.91 13.03
N LEU A 298 11.55 -4.15 13.94
CA LEU A 298 12.76 -4.46 14.71
C LEU A 298 14.05 -4.64 13.88
N GLU A 299 14.09 -4.17 12.64
CA GLU A 299 15.29 -4.24 11.80
C GLU A 299 16.15 -2.97 11.85
N GLY A 300 15.71 -1.92 12.55
CA GLY A 300 16.42 -0.64 12.59
C GLY A 300 16.60 0.03 11.21
N ARG A 301 15.76 -0.35 10.23
CA ARG A 301 15.92 0.06 8.83
C ARG A 301 15.63 1.53 8.60
N TYR A 302 14.68 2.08 9.33
CA TYR A 302 14.13 3.41 9.07
C TYR A 302 14.57 4.41 10.12
N PRO A 303 15.11 5.57 9.72
CA PRO A 303 15.39 6.64 10.66
C PRO A 303 14.07 7.26 11.18
N GLY A 304 14.13 7.86 12.36
CA GLY A 304 12.97 8.50 13.00
C GLY A 304 11.88 7.51 13.46
N VAL A 305 12.25 6.25 13.67
CA VAL A 305 11.36 5.21 14.19
C VAL A 305 11.72 4.89 15.63
N THR A 306 10.75 5.01 16.53
CA THR A 306 10.89 4.75 17.96
C THR A 306 9.91 3.70 18.45
N LEU A 307 10.29 3.01 19.51
CA LEU A 307 9.43 2.06 20.22
C LEU A 307 9.12 2.60 21.60
N ILE A 308 7.86 2.49 22.02
CA ILE A 308 7.49 2.61 23.42
C ILE A 308 7.15 1.22 23.95
N ILE A 309 7.77 0.82 25.04
CA ILE A 309 7.79 -0.54 25.58
C ILE A 309 7.15 -0.55 26.96
N ALA A 310 6.26 -1.49 27.21
CA ALA A 310 5.62 -1.69 28.51
C ALA A 310 6.25 -2.89 29.23
N ARG A 311 6.77 -2.67 30.46
CA ARG A 311 7.33 -3.72 31.32
C ARG A 311 6.47 -3.92 32.59
N ASP A 312 6.39 -5.15 33.05
CA ASP A 312 5.79 -5.47 34.36
C ASP A 312 6.78 -5.29 35.52
N LYS A 313 6.30 -5.55 36.76
CA LYS A 313 7.10 -5.46 37.97
C LYS A 313 8.34 -6.37 37.98
N ALA A 314 8.32 -7.45 37.20
CA ALA A 314 9.46 -8.36 37.05
C ALA A 314 10.43 -7.91 35.95
N GLY A 315 10.18 -6.77 35.31
CA GLY A 315 10.97 -6.24 34.18
C GLY A 315 10.64 -6.88 32.83
N ARG A 316 9.71 -7.82 32.78
CA ARG A 316 9.36 -8.53 31.54
C ARG A 316 8.51 -7.65 30.63
N VAL A 317 8.87 -7.59 29.34
CA VAL A 317 8.09 -6.86 28.32
C VAL A 317 6.71 -7.50 28.13
N GLN A 318 5.65 -6.72 28.29
CA GLN A 318 4.26 -7.11 28.09
C GLN A 318 3.71 -6.69 26.73
N GLY A 319 4.26 -5.65 26.12
CA GLY A 319 3.90 -5.16 24.79
C GLY A 319 4.73 -3.95 24.42
N PHE A 320 4.64 -3.57 23.14
CA PHE A 320 5.27 -2.36 22.63
C PHE A 320 4.48 -1.79 21.45
N HIS A 321 4.60 -0.49 21.23
CA HIS A 321 4.13 0.19 20.03
C HIS A 321 5.31 0.76 19.26
N ARG A 322 5.24 0.67 17.93
CA ARG A 322 6.21 1.26 17.00
C ARG A 322 5.63 2.55 16.44
N TYR A 323 6.40 3.64 16.51
CA TYR A 323 6.01 4.94 15.97
C TYR A 323 7.04 5.45 14.98
N ALA A 324 6.57 6.18 13.96
CA ALA A 324 7.41 6.86 13.00
C ALA A 324 7.13 8.37 13.01
N THR A 325 8.13 9.19 12.69
CA THR A 325 8.03 10.65 12.71
C THR A 325 8.05 11.26 11.32
N ALA A 326 7.42 12.44 11.18
CA ALA A 326 7.47 13.31 10.01
C ALA A 326 7.50 14.77 10.43
N GLY A 327 7.66 15.71 9.49
CA GLY A 327 7.65 17.14 9.75
C GLY A 327 8.72 17.59 10.76
N GLY A 328 9.91 17.00 10.70
CA GLY A 328 10.97 17.29 11.65
C GLY A 328 10.63 16.90 13.09
N GLY A 329 9.78 15.91 13.31
CA GLY A 329 9.34 15.44 14.64
C GLY A 329 8.03 16.06 15.12
N THR A 330 7.42 16.98 14.36
CA THR A 330 6.13 17.59 14.73
C THR A 330 4.95 16.63 14.59
N GLU A 331 5.10 15.58 13.77
CA GLU A 331 4.13 14.53 13.53
C GLU A 331 4.67 13.19 14.05
N VAL A 332 3.90 12.49 14.84
CA VAL A 332 4.21 11.14 15.34
C VAL A 332 3.08 10.20 14.95
N THR A 333 3.38 9.06 14.36
CA THR A 333 2.36 8.16 13.83
C THR A 333 2.59 6.73 14.28
N LEU A 334 1.56 6.12 14.86
CA LEU A 334 1.57 4.72 15.23
C LEU A 334 1.64 3.85 13.97
N ASP A 335 2.67 3.02 13.89
CA ASP A 335 2.84 2.02 12.83
C ASP A 335 2.14 0.71 13.23
N VAL A 336 2.63 0.02 14.23
CA VAL A 336 2.08 -1.26 14.69
C VAL A 336 2.11 -1.38 16.21
N PRO A 337 1.03 -1.90 16.82
CA PRO A 337 0.99 -2.32 18.22
C PRO A 337 1.25 -3.82 18.34
N TRP A 338 2.07 -4.21 19.33
CA TRP A 338 2.33 -5.60 19.66
C TRP A 338 2.18 -5.85 21.17
N ARG A 339 1.52 -6.93 21.55
CA ARG A 339 1.42 -7.33 22.95
C ARG A 339 1.46 -8.84 23.12
N ARG A 340 1.95 -9.31 24.26
CA ARG A 340 1.93 -10.73 24.63
C ARG A 340 0.50 -11.24 24.80
N ARG A 341 0.32 -12.52 24.56
CA ARG A 341 -0.89 -13.21 25.00
C ARG A 341 -0.93 -13.21 26.53
N GLY A 342 -2.07 -12.74 27.09
CA GLY A 342 -2.23 -12.61 28.54
C GLY A 342 -1.69 -11.32 29.16
N ALA A 343 -1.15 -10.40 28.37
CA ALA A 343 -0.79 -9.07 28.86
C ALA A 343 -2.01 -8.39 29.51
N PRO A 344 -1.79 -7.58 30.56
CA PRO A 344 -2.88 -6.90 31.26
C PRO A 344 -3.72 -6.04 30.33
N ASN A 345 -5.05 -6.06 30.53
CA ASN A 345 -5.96 -5.20 29.77
C ASN A 345 -5.65 -3.73 30.05
N GLY A 346 -5.45 -2.94 28.99
CA GLY A 346 -5.12 -1.52 29.07
C GLY A 346 -3.68 -1.20 28.72
N VAL A 347 -2.85 -2.21 28.39
CA VAL A 347 -1.44 -1.98 27.98
C VAL A 347 -1.36 -1.13 26.73
N ASP A 348 -2.20 -1.38 25.72
CA ASP A 348 -2.21 -0.58 24.47
C ASP A 348 -2.62 0.88 24.75
N GLU A 349 -3.62 1.10 25.63
CA GLU A 349 -4.05 2.43 26.05
C GLU A 349 -2.94 3.13 26.84
N ARG A 350 -2.25 2.42 27.73
CA ARG A 350 -1.13 2.94 28.51
C ARG A 350 0.00 3.39 27.58
N LEU A 351 0.45 2.53 26.68
CA LEU A 351 1.49 2.83 25.70
C LEU A 351 1.17 4.08 24.87
N SER A 352 -0.11 4.21 24.44
CA SER A 352 -0.51 5.39 23.65
C SER A 352 -0.57 6.68 24.48
N VAL A 353 -1.09 6.61 25.70
CA VAL A 353 -1.15 7.80 26.59
C VAL A 353 0.26 8.26 26.94
N ASP A 354 1.12 7.35 27.33
CA ASP A 354 2.51 7.69 27.69
C ASP A 354 3.29 8.19 26.46
N MET A 355 3.01 7.66 25.26
CA MET A 355 3.62 8.19 24.04
C MET A 355 3.13 9.61 23.70
N ILE A 356 1.87 9.94 23.97
CA ILE A 356 1.37 11.33 23.81
C ILE A 356 2.12 12.28 24.75
N GLU A 357 2.33 11.88 26.01
CA GLU A 357 3.11 12.67 26.97
C GLU A 357 4.56 12.84 26.52
N LYS A 358 5.17 11.75 26.03
CA LYS A 358 6.54 11.79 25.51
C LYS A 358 6.66 12.66 24.26
N ALA A 359 5.72 12.56 23.34
CA ALA A 359 5.64 13.38 22.14
C ALA A 359 5.50 14.88 22.48
N ARG A 360 4.73 15.21 23.54
CA ARG A 360 4.60 16.57 24.07
C ARG A 360 5.94 17.10 24.58
N GLU A 361 6.68 16.28 25.34
CA GLU A 361 8.03 16.65 25.86
C GLU A 361 9.01 16.91 24.71
N GLN A 362 8.86 16.19 23.58
CA GLN A 362 9.70 16.33 22.40
C GLN A 362 9.26 17.44 21.44
N GLY A 363 8.17 18.15 21.76
CA GLY A 363 7.65 19.26 20.94
C GLY A 363 6.81 18.84 19.75
N ALA A 364 6.36 17.59 19.71
CA ALA A 364 5.42 17.14 18.68
C ALA A 364 4.07 17.85 18.82
N GLN A 365 3.47 18.19 17.70
CA GLN A 365 2.16 18.86 17.65
C GLN A 365 1.03 17.86 17.55
N ARG A 366 1.22 16.78 16.77
CA ARG A 366 0.19 15.79 16.51
C ARG A 366 0.70 14.37 16.67
N LEU A 367 -0.17 13.53 17.23
CA LEU A 367 0.05 12.09 17.29
C LEU A 367 -1.11 11.36 16.62
N SER A 368 -0.80 10.58 15.60
CA SER A 368 -1.77 9.73 14.92
C SER A 368 -1.75 8.32 15.54
N LEU A 369 -2.94 7.81 15.89
CA LEU A 369 -3.12 6.45 16.37
C LEU A 369 -3.54 5.48 15.26
N ALA A 370 -3.09 5.69 14.04
CA ALA A 370 -3.48 4.96 12.85
C ALA A 370 -4.85 5.42 12.28
N PHE A 371 -5.48 4.55 11.54
CA PHE A 371 -6.61 4.82 10.67
C PHE A 371 -7.83 3.98 11.08
N ALA A 372 -8.95 4.64 11.29
CA ALA A 372 -10.23 4.00 11.53
C ALA A 372 -10.90 3.67 10.19
N ALA A 373 -10.79 2.42 9.74
CA ALA A 373 -11.43 1.97 8.51
C ALA A 373 -12.96 1.92 8.70
N PHE A 374 -13.68 2.56 7.80
CA PHE A 374 -15.15 2.52 7.71
C PHE A 374 -15.90 2.71 9.05
N PRO A 375 -15.60 3.77 9.84
CA PRO A 375 -16.21 3.95 11.16
C PRO A 375 -17.73 4.01 11.10
N GLU A 376 -18.31 4.49 9.98
CA GLU A 376 -19.76 4.56 9.76
C GLU A 376 -20.42 3.17 9.71
N ILE A 377 -19.69 2.12 9.27
CA ILE A 377 -20.23 0.73 9.22
C ILE A 377 -20.48 0.18 10.62
N PHE A 378 -19.69 0.62 11.61
CA PHE A 378 -19.83 0.18 13.00
C PHE A 378 -20.81 1.05 13.80
N THR A 379 -21.21 2.22 13.29
CA THR A 379 -22.07 3.18 14.01
C THR A 379 -23.51 3.17 13.51
N ASP A 380 -23.77 2.91 12.23
CA ASP A 380 -25.12 2.95 11.63
C ASP A 380 -25.88 1.63 11.78
N LYS A 381 -27.07 1.72 12.39
CA LYS A 381 -28.02 0.60 12.51
C LYS A 381 -28.80 0.32 11.21
N HIS A 382 -28.82 1.25 10.26
CA HIS A 382 -29.52 1.13 8.96
C HIS A 382 -28.54 1.04 7.81
N ARG A 383 -28.32 -0.19 7.30
CA ARG A 383 -27.39 -0.48 6.20
C ARG A 383 -28.10 -0.41 4.86
N THR A 384 -27.60 0.42 3.92
CA THR A 384 -28.02 0.39 2.52
C THR A 384 -27.40 -0.81 1.78
N LEU A 385 -28.08 -1.33 0.73
CA LEU A 385 -27.64 -2.50 -0.06
C LEU A 385 -26.15 -2.46 -0.52
N PRO A 386 -25.60 -1.32 -1.04
CA PRO A 386 -24.19 -1.27 -1.41
C PRO A 386 -23.23 -1.39 -0.22
N ARG A 387 -23.60 -0.82 0.94
CA ARG A 387 -22.84 -0.93 2.21
C ARG A 387 -22.89 -2.34 2.78
N SER A 388 -24.01 -3.07 2.57
CA SER A 388 -24.13 -4.47 2.95
C SER A 388 -23.22 -5.38 2.12
N LEU A 389 -23.04 -5.12 0.82
CA LEU A 389 -22.13 -5.88 -0.04
C LEU A 389 -20.66 -5.64 0.33
N VAL A 390 -20.27 -4.41 0.60
CA VAL A 390 -18.93 -4.08 1.11
C VAL A 390 -18.71 -4.74 2.47
N PHE A 391 -19.70 -4.68 3.35
CA PHE A 391 -19.67 -5.35 4.66
C PHE A 391 -19.50 -6.86 4.51
N THR A 392 -20.24 -7.53 3.60
CA THR A 392 -20.14 -8.98 3.36
C THR A 392 -18.80 -9.35 2.72
N ALA A 393 -18.28 -8.54 1.78
CA ALA A 393 -16.97 -8.76 1.16
C ALA A 393 -15.83 -8.63 2.18
N VAL A 394 -15.96 -7.70 3.12
CA VAL A 394 -15.04 -7.51 4.25
C VAL A 394 -15.22 -8.64 5.28
N HIS A 395 -16.42 -9.26 5.41
CA HIS A 395 -16.72 -10.34 6.36
C HIS A 395 -16.24 -11.74 5.94
N LEU A 396 -15.81 -11.92 4.70
CA LEU A 396 -15.33 -13.21 4.19
C LEU A 396 -13.92 -13.60 4.67
N GLY A 397 -13.34 -12.87 5.65
CA GLY A 397 -12.03 -13.21 6.18
C GLY A 397 -11.76 -12.67 7.60
N ASP A 398 -10.88 -13.34 8.35
CA ASP A 398 -10.38 -13.02 9.71
C ASP A 398 -9.96 -11.56 10.01
N PRO A 399 -9.74 -10.66 9.02
CA PRO A 399 -9.34 -9.27 9.28
C PRO A 399 -10.36 -8.43 10.04
N LEU A 400 -11.62 -8.82 10.07
CA LEU A 400 -12.70 -8.00 10.64
C LEU A 400 -12.78 -7.98 12.15
N ILE A 401 -12.45 -9.06 12.79
CA ILE A 401 -12.39 -9.11 14.27
C ILE A 401 -11.28 -8.16 14.73
N ALA A 402 -10.19 -8.08 13.96
CA ALA A 402 -9.10 -7.14 14.21
C ALA A 402 -9.53 -5.68 14.00
N LEU A 403 -10.29 -5.37 12.95
CA LEU A 403 -10.78 -4.02 12.65
C LEU A 403 -11.77 -3.51 13.71
N GLU A 404 -12.69 -4.36 14.18
CA GLU A 404 -13.62 -3.99 15.26
C GLU A 404 -12.88 -3.74 16.58
N SER A 405 -11.91 -4.58 16.92
CA SER A 405 -11.07 -4.42 18.11
C SER A 405 -10.27 -3.12 18.04
N LEU A 406 -9.66 -2.84 16.88
CA LEU A 406 -8.93 -1.58 16.62
C LEU A 406 -9.86 -0.37 16.74
N TYR A 407 -11.05 -0.42 16.13
CA TYR A 407 -12.01 0.68 16.23
C TYR A 407 -12.47 0.94 17.68
N ARG A 408 -12.71 -0.11 18.46
CA ARG A 408 -13.06 0.01 19.89
C ARG A 408 -11.94 0.67 20.70
N TYR A 409 -10.70 0.37 20.39
CA TYR A 409 -9.52 1.00 20.98
C TYR A 409 -9.43 2.48 20.58
N LEU A 410 -9.44 2.80 19.29
CA LEU A 410 -9.32 4.16 18.77
C LEU A 410 -10.43 5.09 19.27
N ARG A 411 -11.66 4.58 19.39
CA ARG A 411 -12.81 5.37 19.88
C ARG A 411 -12.64 5.91 21.30
N LYS A 412 -11.78 5.30 22.13
CA LYS A 412 -11.52 5.77 23.51
C LYS A 412 -10.81 7.11 23.54
N PHE A 413 -10.10 7.47 22.48
CA PHE A 413 -9.36 8.74 22.40
C PHE A 413 -10.20 9.90 21.90
N HIS A 414 -11.38 9.65 21.34
CA HIS A 414 -12.31 10.68 20.82
C HIS A 414 -11.66 11.65 19.81
N ALA A 415 -10.76 11.16 18.98
CA ALA A 415 -9.85 11.93 18.12
C ALA A 415 -10.05 11.61 16.62
N LEU A 416 -11.29 11.34 16.16
CA LEU A 416 -11.57 11.14 14.74
C LEU A 416 -11.29 12.43 13.95
N GLY A 417 -10.34 12.34 13.03
CA GLY A 417 -9.88 13.42 12.17
C GLY A 417 -10.51 13.39 10.78
N ASP A 418 -9.72 13.84 9.80
CA ASP A 418 -10.13 14.01 8.42
C ASP A 418 -10.44 12.69 7.73
N GLN A 419 -11.27 12.76 6.70
CA GLN A 419 -11.63 11.60 5.90
C GLN A 419 -10.53 11.26 4.89
N ARG A 420 -10.30 9.96 4.66
CA ARG A 420 -9.38 9.45 3.64
C ARG A 420 -10.15 8.74 2.54
N TYR A 421 -9.60 8.82 1.33
CA TYR A 421 -10.26 8.37 0.12
C TYR A 421 -9.37 7.43 -0.69
N VAL A 422 -10.03 6.52 -1.42
CA VAL A 422 -9.45 5.90 -2.62
C VAL A 422 -9.89 6.73 -3.82
N MET A 423 -8.93 7.17 -4.64
CA MET A 423 -9.20 7.82 -5.91
C MET A 423 -9.08 6.80 -7.03
N ALA A 424 -10.16 6.53 -7.74
CA ALA A 424 -10.21 5.48 -8.76
C ALA A 424 -11.18 5.78 -9.90
N THR A 425 -10.95 5.16 -11.05
CA THR A 425 -11.91 5.15 -12.17
C THR A 425 -13.00 4.10 -11.90
N LEU A 426 -14.26 4.50 -11.86
CA LEU A 426 -15.40 3.62 -11.52
C LEU A 426 -15.49 2.36 -12.39
N THR A 427 -15.19 2.44 -13.69
CA THR A 427 -15.21 1.29 -14.60
C THR A 427 -14.13 0.23 -14.29
N GLN A 428 -13.20 0.54 -13.39
CA GLN A 428 -12.07 -0.31 -13.04
C GLN A 428 -12.09 -0.75 -11.56
N VAL A 429 -13.20 -0.54 -10.86
CA VAL A 429 -13.32 -0.83 -9.42
C VAL A 429 -13.02 -2.30 -9.11
N VAL A 430 -13.56 -3.24 -9.89
CA VAL A 430 -13.36 -4.69 -9.63
C VAL A 430 -11.88 -5.10 -9.74
N PRO A 431 -11.17 -4.87 -10.85
CA PRO A 431 -9.74 -5.21 -10.94
C PRO A 431 -8.88 -4.42 -9.96
N LEU A 432 -9.26 -3.16 -9.67
CA LEU A 432 -8.56 -2.36 -8.67
C LEU A 432 -8.74 -2.92 -7.26
N LEU A 433 -9.93 -3.36 -6.89
CA LEU A 433 -10.18 -3.97 -5.58
C LEU A 433 -9.27 -5.19 -5.36
N ILE A 434 -9.13 -6.06 -6.36
CA ILE A 434 -8.20 -7.20 -6.30
C ILE A 434 -6.76 -6.71 -6.08
N VAL A 435 -6.34 -5.64 -6.77
CA VAL A 435 -5.01 -5.05 -6.61
C VAL A 435 -4.83 -4.51 -5.19
N LEU A 436 -5.77 -3.70 -4.69
CA LEU A 436 -5.70 -3.10 -3.36
C LEU A 436 -5.68 -4.17 -2.26
N LEU A 437 -6.60 -5.14 -2.31
CA LEU A 437 -6.62 -6.25 -1.36
C LEU A 437 -5.31 -7.04 -1.40
N SER A 438 -4.75 -7.25 -2.60
CA SER A 438 -3.48 -7.95 -2.74
C SER A 438 -2.26 -7.15 -2.25
N LEU A 439 -2.33 -5.81 -2.22
CA LEU A 439 -1.29 -4.95 -1.67
C LEU A 439 -1.39 -4.85 -0.14
N GLU A 440 -2.60 -4.75 0.41
CA GLU A 440 -2.83 -4.56 1.84
C GLU A 440 -2.79 -5.88 2.62
N PHE A 441 -3.34 -6.96 2.08
CA PHE A 441 -3.55 -8.20 2.83
C PHE A 441 -2.65 -9.36 2.39
N ALA A 442 -2.03 -9.33 1.21
CA ALA A 442 -1.12 -10.41 0.84
C ALA A 442 0.09 -10.42 1.78
N PRO A 443 0.41 -11.57 2.39
CA PRO A 443 1.56 -11.67 3.28
C PRO A 443 2.83 -11.33 2.51
N ARG A 444 3.67 -10.47 3.07
CA ARG A 444 5.03 -10.29 2.61
C ARG A 444 5.82 -11.54 2.98
N ARG A 445 6.75 -11.95 2.13
CA ARG A 445 7.43 -13.27 2.21
C ARG A 445 8.23 -13.52 3.48
N ARG A 446 8.37 -12.55 4.39
CA ARG A 446 9.18 -12.70 5.59
C ARG A 446 8.32 -13.18 6.76
N ARG A 447 8.51 -14.44 7.16
CA ARG A 447 8.14 -14.87 8.51
C ARG A 447 9.16 -14.26 9.46
N LEU A 448 8.72 -13.46 10.40
CA LEU A 448 9.56 -13.05 11.52
C LEU A 448 9.97 -14.32 12.29
N THR A 449 11.24 -14.62 12.27
CA THR A 449 11.84 -15.69 13.08
C THR A 449 12.97 -15.08 13.88
N ARG A 450 13.27 -15.61 15.07
CA ARG A 450 14.42 -15.17 15.88
C ARG A 450 15.70 -15.03 15.04
N ALA A 451 15.96 -16.02 14.17
CA ALA A 451 17.13 -16.01 13.30
C ALA A 451 17.09 -14.95 12.19
N SER A 452 15.91 -14.47 11.78
CA SER A 452 15.81 -13.48 10.71
C SER A 452 16.00 -12.05 11.23
N VAL A 453 15.66 -11.79 12.47
CA VAL A 453 15.83 -10.49 13.13
C VAL A 453 17.31 -10.30 13.52
N LEU A 454 17.92 -11.31 14.14
CA LEU A 454 19.34 -11.30 14.54
C LEU A 454 20.35 -11.30 13.37
N ARG A 455 19.94 -11.59 12.13
CA ARG A 455 20.82 -11.52 10.95
C ARG A 455 20.72 -10.19 10.19
N ALA A 456 19.82 -9.32 10.59
CA ALA A 456 19.61 -8.03 9.93
C ALA A 456 20.28 -6.88 10.69
N SER A 457 20.61 -7.10 11.98
CA SER A 457 21.51 -6.28 12.80
C SER A 457 22.98 -6.68 12.52
#